data_a1396bb9e5cad51a31d8c81bf48647f3
#
_entry.id   a1396bb9e5cad51a31d8c81bf48647f3
#
_cell.length_a   1.000
_cell.length_b   1.000
_cell.length_c   1.000
_cell.angle_alpha   90.00
_cell.angle_beta   90.00
_cell.angle_gamma   90.00
#
_symmetry.space_group_name_H-M   'P 1'
#
loop_
_entity.id
_entity.type
_entity.pdbx_description
1 polymer ?
#
loop_
_entity_poly.entity_id
_entity_poly.type
_entity_poly.pdbx_seq_one_letter_code
_entity_poly.pdbx_strand_id
1 'polypeptide(L)'
;ANVLYTGSDFIIKNFDGDYTRPMSERRIKRSPIKDVASMVRSLHYISHAVLFNHVPGIVTTQDADWRLERWAKAWYQWVSALFLRGYFETAGGADWLPQTQPEIKALLDAYTLEKGLMEIEYELENRPDWIRIPLHGVLEQLQ
;
A
#
# COMPACT_ATOMS: atom_id res chain seq x y z
N ALA A 1 -5.85 -3.00 11.34
CA ALA A 1 -4.82 -3.69 10.55
C ALA A 1 -5.35 -5.05 10.08
N ASN A 2 -5.18 -5.34 8.77
CA ASN A 2 -5.69 -6.59 8.18
C ASN A 2 -4.62 -7.69 8.11
N VAL A 3 -3.40 -7.40 8.52
CA VAL A 3 -2.29 -8.34 8.62
C VAL A 3 -1.77 -8.32 10.05
N LEU A 4 -1.68 -9.48 10.67
CA LEU A 4 -1.17 -9.67 12.03
C LEU A 4 0.09 -10.53 11.98
N TYR A 5 1.14 -10.11 12.66
CA TYR A 5 2.33 -10.91 12.87
C TYR A 5 2.18 -11.75 14.15
N THR A 6 2.41 -13.04 14.04
CA THR A 6 2.27 -13.99 15.16
C THR A 6 3.57 -14.24 15.92
N GLY A 7 4.69 -13.64 15.47
CA GLY A 7 6.04 -13.95 15.97
C GLY A 7 6.82 -14.88 15.04
N SER A 8 6.15 -15.70 14.25
CA SER A 8 6.77 -16.62 13.28
C SER A 8 6.11 -16.60 11.91
N ASP A 9 4.88 -16.07 11.81
CA ASP A 9 4.10 -16.08 10.57
C ASP A 9 3.16 -14.86 10.52
N PHE A 10 2.45 -14.69 9.39
CA PHE A 10 1.48 -13.63 9.17
C PHE A 10 0.07 -14.20 8.96
N ILE A 11 -0.90 -13.62 9.65
CA ILE A 11 -2.32 -13.93 9.47
C ILE A 11 -3.00 -12.77 8.75
N ILE A 12 -3.63 -13.05 7.61
CA ILE A 12 -4.47 -12.10 6.90
C ILE A 12 -5.91 -12.29 7.37
N LYS A 13 -6.61 -11.18 7.64
CA LYS A 13 -8.00 -11.17 8.12
C LYS A 13 -8.84 -10.11 7.42
N ASN A 14 -10.15 -10.09 7.70
CA ASN A 14 -11.12 -9.11 7.17
C ASN A 14 -11.28 -9.21 5.65
N PHE A 15 -11.64 -10.40 5.18
CA PHE A 15 -11.90 -10.68 3.75
C PHE A 15 -13.26 -10.18 3.25
N ASP A 16 -14.06 -9.55 4.08
CA ASP A 16 -15.43 -9.12 3.83
C ASP A 16 -15.53 -7.77 3.11
N GLY A 17 -14.39 -7.18 2.75
CA GLY A 17 -14.28 -5.96 1.96
C GLY A 17 -14.46 -4.67 2.78
N ASP A 18 -14.55 -3.57 2.08
CA ASP A 18 -14.66 -2.23 2.66
C ASP A 18 -16.10 -1.93 3.11
N TYR A 19 -16.32 -1.80 4.42
CA TYR A 19 -17.65 -1.54 5.01
C TYR A 19 -18.22 -0.16 4.64
N THR A 20 -17.40 0.77 4.20
CA THR A 20 -17.88 2.09 3.75
C THR A 20 -18.61 2.01 2.41
N ARG A 21 -18.44 0.90 1.66
CA ARG A 21 -19.08 0.68 0.36
C ARG A 21 -20.39 -0.11 0.48
N PRO A 22 -21.37 0.18 -0.39
CA PRO A 22 -22.60 -0.61 -0.48
C PRO A 22 -22.31 -2.08 -0.76
N MET A 23 -23.18 -2.99 -0.26
CA MET A 23 -23.03 -4.43 -0.46
C MET A 23 -22.98 -4.82 -1.95
N SER A 24 -23.70 -4.10 -2.81
CA SER A 24 -23.67 -4.31 -4.26
C SER A 24 -22.28 -4.13 -4.86
N GLU A 25 -21.55 -3.11 -4.40
CA GLU A 25 -20.16 -2.87 -4.86
C GLU A 25 -19.14 -3.86 -4.28
N ARG A 26 -19.34 -4.26 -3.02
CA ARG A 26 -18.47 -5.23 -2.34
C ARG A 26 -18.53 -6.62 -2.97
N ARG A 27 -19.62 -6.97 -3.66
CA ARG A 27 -19.79 -8.23 -4.37
C ARG A 27 -19.22 -8.25 -5.78
N ILE A 28 -18.85 -7.10 -6.32
CA ILE A 28 -18.25 -7.03 -7.66
C ILE A 28 -16.87 -7.70 -7.62
N LYS A 29 -16.70 -8.75 -8.42
CA LYS A 29 -15.40 -9.39 -8.61
C LYS A 29 -14.48 -8.44 -9.37
N ARG A 30 -13.33 -8.17 -8.80
CA ARG A 30 -12.27 -7.34 -9.38
C ARG A 30 -10.99 -8.14 -9.52
N SER A 31 -10.03 -7.62 -10.27
CA SER A 31 -8.72 -8.24 -10.37
C SER A 31 -8.06 -8.35 -8.98
N PRO A 32 -7.44 -9.49 -8.64
CA PRO A 32 -6.68 -9.64 -7.39
C PRO A 32 -5.50 -8.69 -7.28
N ILE A 33 -5.02 -8.11 -8.40
CA ILE A 33 -3.99 -7.07 -8.41
C ILE A 33 -4.43 -5.84 -7.59
N LYS A 34 -5.74 -5.64 -7.39
CA LYS A 34 -6.24 -4.58 -6.51
C LYS A 34 -5.80 -4.77 -5.05
N ASP A 35 -5.84 -6.00 -4.54
CA ASP A 35 -5.40 -6.31 -3.17
C ASP A 35 -3.87 -6.21 -3.05
N VAL A 36 -3.16 -6.63 -4.11
CA VAL A 36 -1.69 -6.47 -4.22
C VAL A 36 -1.31 -4.99 -4.17
N ALA A 37 -1.98 -4.14 -4.96
CA ALA A 37 -1.78 -2.69 -4.95
C ALA A 37 -2.06 -2.08 -3.57
N SER A 38 -3.13 -2.52 -2.90
CA SER A 38 -3.46 -2.08 -1.54
C SER A 38 -2.38 -2.44 -0.53
N MET A 39 -1.74 -3.61 -0.66
CA MET A 39 -0.61 -3.99 0.18
C MET A 39 0.62 -3.12 -0.10
N VAL A 40 0.97 -2.89 -1.37
CA VAL A 40 2.08 -2.02 -1.76
C VAL A 40 1.86 -0.59 -1.21
N ARG A 41 0.63 -0.06 -1.30
CA ARG A 41 0.28 1.23 -0.68
C ARG A 41 0.43 1.21 0.83
N SER A 42 0.05 0.13 1.49
CA SER A 42 0.21 0.00 2.95
C SER A 42 1.68 0.02 3.37
N LEU A 43 2.58 -0.59 2.59
CA LEU A 43 4.02 -0.56 2.84
C LEU A 43 4.58 0.87 2.68
N HIS A 44 4.16 1.59 1.63
CA HIS A 44 4.49 3.00 1.46
C HIS A 44 3.98 3.83 2.65
N TYR A 45 2.72 3.62 3.03
CA TYR A 45 2.08 4.36 4.13
C TYR A 45 2.83 4.19 5.45
N ILE A 46 3.21 2.95 5.80
CA ILE A 46 3.92 2.64 7.05
C ILE A 46 5.27 3.36 7.09
N SER A 47 6.06 3.29 6.01
CA SER A 47 7.38 3.92 5.95
C SER A 47 7.31 5.44 6.15
N HIS A 48 6.31 6.09 5.55
CA HIS A 48 6.13 7.53 5.65
C HIS A 48 5.43 7.98 6.95
N ALA A 49 4.56 7.14 7.54
CA ALA A 49 4.00 7.40 8.87
C ALA A 49 5.10 7.46 9.94
N VAL A 50 6.11 6.61 9.83
CA VAL A 50 7.30 6.67 10.70
C VAL A 50 8.12 7.92 10.39
N LEU A 51 8.41 8.18 9.11
CA LEU A 51 9.22 9.32 8.67
C LEU A 51 8.62 10.66 9.13
N PHE A 52 7.30 10.84 9.03
CA PHE A 52 6.62 12.06 9.41
C PHE A 52 6.24 12.13 10.91
N ASN A 53 6.83 11.24 11.72
CA ASN A 53 6.67 11.17 13.17
C ASN A 53 5.22 10.98 13.64
N HIS A 54 4.40 10.31 12.84
CA HIS A 54 3.06 9.88 13.26
C HIS A 54 3.08 8.63 14.14
N VAL A 55 4.25 7.97 14.25
CA VAL A 55 4.50 6.84 15.13
C VAL A 55 5.49 7.28 16.22
N PRO A 56 5.03 7.48 17.47
CA PRO A 56 5.87 8.00 18.54
C PRO A 56 7.07 7.09 18.85
N GLY A 57 8.22 7.71 19.15
CA GLY A 57 9.39 7.03 19.73
C GLY A 57 10.31 6.35 18.71
N ILE A 58 10.03 6.41 17.39
CA ILE A 58 10.88 5.83 16.36
C ILE A 58 11.83 6.87 15.75
N VAL A 59 11.32 8.04 15.43
CA VAL A 59 12.09 9.15 14.86
C VAL A 59 11.92 10.39 15.73
N THR A 60 13.03 11.09 16.07
CA THR A 60 12.93 12.37 16.73
C THR A 60 12.76 13.49 15.71
N THR A 61 12.10 14.59 16.09
CA THR A 61 11.87 15.75 15.20
C THR A 61 13.16 16.39 14.69
N GLN A 62 14.30 16.13 15.34
CA GLN A 62 15.62 16.61 14.92
C GLN A 62 16.26 15.70 13.83
N ASP A 63 15.80 14.46 13.69
CA ASP A 63 16.36 13.46 12.78
C ASP A 63 15.62 13.40 11.42
N ALA A 64 14.59 14.25 11.22
CA ALA A 64 13.85 14.34 9.94
C ALA A 64 14.72 14.99 8.85
N ASP A 65 15.82 14.31 8.49
CA ASP A 65 16.77 14.68 7.46
C ASP A 65 16.41 13.94 6.14
N TRP A 66 16.78 14.55 5.00
CA TRP A 66 16.72 13.96 3.67
C TRP A 66 17.30 12.53 3.59
N ARG A 67 18.19 12.17 4.49
CA ARG A 67 18.75 10.81 4.63
C ARG A 67 17.69 9.79 5.02
N LEU A 68 16.82 10.14 5.99
CA LEU A 68 15.74 9.25 6.44
C LEU A 68 14.70 9.04 5.34
N GLU A 69 14.40 10.07 4.55
CA GLU A 69 13.52 9.96 3.39
C GLU A 69 14.06 8.95 2.36
N ARG A 70 15.36 9.02 2.05
CA ARG A 70 16.01 8.04 1.18
C ARG A 70 15.95 6.61 1.75
N TRP A 71 16.13 6.45 3.05
CA TRP A 71 16.01 5.15 3.71
C TRP A 71 14.58 4.64 3.73
N ALA A 72 13.59 5.48 4.00
CA ALA A 72 12.17 5.13 3.94
C ALA A 72 11.79 4.67 2.53
N LYS A 73 12.25 5.40 1.50
CA LYS A 73 12.04 5.04 0.10
C LYS A 73 12.73 3.70 -0.25
N ALA A 74 13.99 3.52 0.11
CA ALA A 74 14.72 2.28 -0.14
C ALA A 74 14.04 1.09 0.54
N TRP A 75 13.65 1.24 1.81
CA TRP A 75 12.92 0.21 2.55
C TRP A 75 11.60 -0.15 1.87
N TYR A 76 10.80 0.84 1.52
CA TYR A 76 9.53 0.64 0.81
C TYR A 76 9.74 -0.12 -0.51
N GLN A 77 10.71 0.30 -1.32
CA GLN A 77 11.01 -0.34 -2.61
C GLN A 77 11.43 -1.81 -2.43
N TRP A 78 12.34 -2.09 -1.49
CA TRP A 78 12.82 -3.45 -1.24
C TRP A 78 11.73 -4.36 -0.70
N VAL A 79 10.98 -3.92 0.28
CA VAL A 79 9.91 -4.74 0.89
C VAL A 79 8.78 -4.97 -0.12
N SER A 80 8.42 -3.95 -0.91
CA SER A 80 7.44 -4.11 -1.99
C SER A 80 7.91 -5.09 -3.07
N ALA A 81 9.19 -5.02 -3.47
CA ALA A 81 9.76 -5.96 -4.44
C ALA A 81 9.76 -7.40 -3.93
N LEU A 82 10.13 -7.62 -2.67
CA LEU A 82 10.07 -8.95 -2.04
C LEU A 82 8.63 -9.48 -1.93
N PHE A 83 7.70 -8.63 -1.54
CA PHE A 83 6.28 -8.98 -1.48
C PHE A 83 5.74 -9.36 -2.85
N LEU A 84 5.98 -8.52 -3.87
CA LEU A 84 5.53 -8.78 -5.24
C LEU A 84 6.15 -10.06 -5.80
N ARG A 85 7.45 -10.28 -5.56
CA ARG A 85 8.13 -11.51 -5.96
C ARG A 85 7.46 -12.73 -5.32
N GLY A 86 7.28 -12.76 -4.01
CA GLY A 86 6.65 -13.89 -3.31
C GLY A 86 5.21 -14.11 -3.78
N TYR A 87 4.45 -13.03 -4.03
CA TYR A 87 3.10 -13.13 -4.56
C TYR A 87 3.08 -13.79 -5.95
N PHE A 88 3.90 -13.33 -6.89
CA PHE A 88 3.91 -13.86 -8.25
C PHE A 88 4.58 -15.24 -8.35
N GLU A 89 5.54 -15.57 -7.50
CA GLU A 89 6.09 -16.93 -7.38
C GLU A 89 5.01 -17.93 -6.93
N THR A 90 4.12 -17.51 -6.03
CA THR A 90 3.04 -18.36 -5.48
C THR A 90 1.84 -18.44 -6.43
N ALA A 91 1.43 -17.31 -7.00
CA ALA A 91 0.23 -17.18 -7.82
C ALA A 91 0.50 -17.28 -9.33
N GLY A 92 1.78 -17.41 -9.72
CA GLY A 92 2.19 -17.43 -11.13
C GLY A 92 1.53 -18.55 -11.92
N GLY A 93 1.06 -18.22 -13.14
CA GLY A 93 0.35 -19.14 -14.02
C GLY A 93 -1.13 -19.34 -13.72
N ALA A 94 -1.68 -18.62 -12.74
CA ALA A 94 -3.12 -18.66 -12.47
C ALA A 94 -3.91 -17.93 -13.57
N ASP A 95 -4.96 -18.55 -14.09
CA ASP A 95 -5.79 -18.01 -15.19
C ASP A 95 -6.48 -16.66 -14.87
N TRP A 96 -6.62 -16.36 -13.59
CA TRP A 96 -7.23 -15.10 -13.13
C TRP A 96 -6.24 -13.92 -13.01
N LEU A 97 -4.94 -14.17 -13.27
CA LEU A 97 -3.93 -13.12 -13.35
C LEU A 97 -3.70 -12.67 -14.79
N PRO A 98 -3.34 -11.41 -15.02
CA PRO A 98 -2.83 -10.97 -16.30
C PRO A 98 -1.58 -11.78 -16.67
N GLN A 99 -1.47 -12.14 -17.93
CA GLN A 99 -0.41 -13.07 -18.39
C GLN A 99 0.87 -12.35 -18.82
N THR A 100 0.81 -11.04 -19.02
CA THR A 100 1.97 -10.25 -19.45
C THR A 100 2.42 -9.23 -18.42
N GLN A 101 3.72 -8.98 -18.34
CA GLN A 101 4.28 -7.98 -17.44
C GLN A 101 3.72 -6.55 -17.68
N PRO A 102 3.51 -6.09 -18.93
CA PRO A 102 2.88 -4.80 -19.16
C PRO A 102 1.46 -4.69 -18.61
N GLU A 103 0.64 -5.75 -18.72
CA GLU A 103 -0.71 -5.77 -18.17
C GLU A 103 -0.71 -5.73 -16.64
N ILE A 104 0.16 -6.53 -16.01
CA ILE A 104 0.35 -6.54 -14.55
C ILE A 104 0.74 -5.14 -14.09
N LYS A 105 1.73 -4.52 -14.75
CA LYS A 105 2.20 -3.17 -14.42
C LYS A 105 1.08 -2.15 -14.56
N ALA A 106 0.36 -2.15 -15.66
CA ALA A 106 -0.72 -1.20 -15.91
C ALA A 106 -1.84 -1.30 -14.85
N LEU A 107 -2.23 -2.51 -14.47
CA LEU A 107 -3.23 -2.73 -13.42
C LEU A 107 -2.70 -2.33 -12.03
N LEU A 108 -1.45 -2.67 -11.73
CA LEU A 108 -0.82 -2.30 -10.47
C LEU A 108 -0.75 -0.78 -10.33
N ASP A 109 -0.28 -0.08 -11.36
CA ASP A 109 -0.22 1.38 -11.39
C ASP A 109 -1.61 2.01 -11.21
N ALA A 110 -2.61 1.52 -11.95
CA ALA A 110 -3.97 2.04 -11.88
C ALA A 110 -4.60 1.86 -10.49
N TYR A 111 -4.49 0.66 -9.91
CA TYR A 111 -5.04 0.39 -8.58
C TYR A 111 -4.25 1.06 -7.45
N THR A 112 -2.94 1.22 -7.61
CA THR A 112 -2.12 1.98 -6.65
C THR A 112 -2.53 3.45 -6.65
N LEU A 113 -2.77 4.03 -7.83
CA LEU A 113 -3.28 5.40 -7.95
C LEU A 113 -4.70 5.54 -7.38
N GLU A 114 -5.63 4.63 -7.76
CA GLU A 114 -6.99 4.60 -7.19
C GLU A 114 -6.94 4.60 -5.65
N LYS A 115 -6.12 3.72 -5.09
CA LYS A 115 -5.97 3.60 -3.63
C LYS A 115 -5.37 4.86 -3.01
N GLY A 116 -4.37 5.46 -3.65
CA GLY A 116 -3.76 6.73 -3.20
C GLY A 116 -4.77 7.88 -3.15
N LEU A 117 -5.63 8.00 -4.16
CA LEU A 117 -6.68 9.01 -4.19
C LEU A 117 -7.73 8.80 -3.09
N MET A 118 -8.15 7.55 -2.87
CA MET A 118 -9.06 7.20 -1.77
C MET A 118 -8.44 7.49 -0.38
N GLU A 119 -7.13 7.28 -0.23
CA GLU A 119 -6.41 7.63 1.00
C GLU A 119 -6.38 9.15 1.21
N ILE A 120 -6.19 9.96 0.16
CA ILE A 120 -6.27 11.42 0.24
C ILE A 120 -7.64 11.87 0.74
N GLU A 121 -8.72 11.35 0.13
CA GLU A 121 -10.09 11.64 0.55
C GLU A 121 -10.32 11.28 2.03
N TYR A 122 -9.94 10.06 2.41
CA TYR A 122 -10.07 9.60 3.79
C TYR A 122 -9.31 10.48 4.80
N GLU A 123 -8.05 10.85 4.49
CA GLU A 123 -7.25 11.67 5.41
C GLU A 123 -7.79 13.10 5.50
N LEU A 124 -8.28 13.68 4.41
CA LEU A 124 -8.92 14.99 4.44
C LEU A 124 -10.13 15.03 5.40
N GLU A 125 -10.91 13.97 5.42
CA GLU A 125 -12.11 13.91 6.24
C GLU A 125 -11.83 13.52 7.70
N ASN A 126 -10.84 12.67 7.94
CA ASN A 126 -10.66 12.01 9.24
C ASN A 126 -9.37 12.42 9.97
N ARG A 127 -8.28 12.66 9.24
CA ARG A 127 -6.95 12.94 9.83
C ARG A 127 -6.14 13.89 8.93
N PRO A 128 -6.51 15.17 8.81
CA PRO A 128 -5.86 16.11 7.88
C PRO A 128 -4.34 16.21 8.03
N ASP A 129 -3.81 15.99 9.23
CA ASP A 129 -2.36 16.03 9.50
C ASP A 129 -1.60 14.89 8.80
N TRP A 130 -2.30 13.81 8.41
CA TRP A 130 -1.71 12.65 7.74
C TRP A 130 -1.72 12.73 6.21
N ILE A 131 -2.34 13.76 5.64
CA ILE A 131 -2.53 13.91 4.19
C ILE A 131 -1.22 13.92 3.40
N ARG A 132 -0.12 14.34 4.03
CA ARG A 132 1.21 14.36 3.39
C ARG A 132 1.63 12.98 2.90
N ILE A 133 1.21 11.89 3.57
CA ILE A 133 1.59 10.52 3.23
C ILE A 133 1.02 10.11 1.87
N PRO A 134 -0.32 10.13 1.67
CA PRO A 134 -0.88 9.74 0.38
C PRO A 134 -0.53 10.72 -0.73
N LEU A 135 -0.44 12.03 -0.47
CA LEU A 135 0.00 13.01 -1.45
C LEU A 135 1.41 12.72 -1.98
N HIS A 136 2.36 12.44 -1.06
CA HIS A 136 3.71 12.08 -1.44
C HIS A 136 3.73 10.85 -2.35
N GLY A 137 3.00 9.80 -1.99
CA GLY A 137 2.96 8.57 -2.77
C GLY A 137 2.32 8.73 -4.15
N VAL A 138 1.27 9.56 -4.27
CA VAL A 138 0.66 9.87 -5.59
C VAL A 138 1.63 10.67 -6.45
N LEU A 139 2.31 11.66 -5.89
CA LEU A 139 3.31 12.47 -6.61
C LEU A 139 4.50 11.63 -7.07
N GLU A 140 5.00 10.70 -6.25
CA GLU A 140 6.07 9.78 -6.65
C GLU A 140 5.66 8.86 -7.81
N GLN A 141 4.40 8.46 -7.88
CA GLN A 141 3.90 7.59 -8.95
C GLN A 141 3.74 8.32 -10.30
N LEU A 142 3.57 9.63 -10.27
CA LEU A 142 3.39 10.45 -11.48
C LEU A 142 4.72 10.95 -12.10
N GLN A 143 5.85 10.68 -11.45
CA GLN A 143 7.20 11.00 -11.93
C GLN A 143 7.82 9.85 -12.73
#